data_3c0e2b161dbe296cdb5d25cd91f20133
#
_entry.id   3c0e2b161dbe296cdb5d25cd91f20133
#
_cell.length_a   1.000
_cell.length_b   1.000
_cell.length_c   1.000
_cell.angle_alpha   90.00
_cell.angle_beta   90.00
_cell.angle_gamma   90.00
#
_symmetry.space_group_name_H-M   'P 1'
#
loop_
_entity.id
_entity.type
_entity.pdbx_description
1 polymer ?
#
loop_
_entity_poly.entity_id
_entity_poly.type
_entity_poly.pdbx_seq_one_letter_code
_entity_poly.pdbx_strand_id
1 'polypeptide(L)'
;MLMVLSLVGATVLMTVSTRYNYTQKAIGWDEALAAAEAGADYGMVNCRRTLPTSTTSPWIGWQKYTGAYTWTTVSSSADATAQLAAGQTLIYNLPAGSHLLSTGEGATEFWYHVEVDAPSSLLVNGNQWYRIRSTGYAALPGMARAGNDNPSGSRTHNDILRKMDLRVDHFIMRYGDYAHGIGAAVPVSPQATRRVEVIAKPTTPFSLAAFTASPTNSSLNLALIDSFDSRDSVNYPGGVYNNTARNPATGVGSKGSIYINAPISSLSTSVYGDVFTNYGTLARTSNITGEVEDQETMNVPTVSAPSWAASVVSSPMTTLAAGPPSSPVYQSWSSIDNLSVTLPSGYSTGIAYIYVSGDVTGGITIAPGVTLNIWFEGNLSMKSRKIVNGNNNAANLQLYGITPPAGQTRTVDLSAGSISPGTLYFVLDCPGYDVTIASNPNICGAIIANSITATGTANLHYDEALSAVGSPVDFVRAMWVEDPR
;
A
#
# COMPACT_ATOMS: atom_id res chain seq x y z
N MET A 1 -18.16 68.10 -11.25
CA MET A 1 -18.93 66.85 -11.39
C MET A 1 -18.20 65.80 -12.23
N LEU A 2 -17.72 66.08 -13.42
CA LEU A 2 -16.98 65.13 -14.29
C LEU A 2 -15.74 64.54 -13.59
N MET A 3 -14.97 65.32 -12.85
CA MET A 3 -13.74 64.87 -12.19
C MET A 3 -14.02 63.84 -11.07
N VAL A 4 -15.12 63.98 -10.34
CA VAL A 4 -15.53 63.01 -9.31
C VAL A 4 -16.00 61.71 -9.93
N LEU A 5 -16.73 61.81 -11.04
CA LEU A 5 -17.21 60.62 -11.77
C LEU A 5 -16.07 59.81 -12.37
N SER A 6 -15.04 60.48 -12.90
CA SER A 6 -13.85 59.80 -13.42
C SER A 6 -13.03 59.16 -12.34
N LEU A 7 -12.91 59.79 -11.15
CA LEU A 7 -12.20 59.20 -10.02
C LEU A 7 -12.91 57.95 -9.46
N VAL A 8 -14.25 57.99 -9.34
CA VAL A 8 -15.05 56.84 -8.92
C VAL A 8 -14.93 55.72 -9.94
N GLY A 9 -15.04 56.03 -11.25
CA GLY A 9 -14.84 55.03 -12.31
C GLY A 9 -13.47 54.37 -12.29
N ALA A 10 -12.39 55.15 -12.11
CA ALA A 10 -11.05 54.61 -12.00
C ALA A 10 -10.87 53.71 -10.76
N THR A 11 -11.44 54.11 -9.61
CA THR A 11 -11.36 53.31 -8.37
C THR A 11 -12.12 51.99 -8.49
N VAL A 12 -13.32 52.01 -9.11
CA VAL A 12 -14.09 50.79 -9.39
C VAL A 12 -13.33 49.88 -10.33
N LEU A 13 -12.80 50.42 -11.42
CA LEU A 13 -12.02 49.63 -12.40
C LEU A 13 -10.77 48.98 -11.76
N MET A 14 -10.05 49.74 -10.94
CA MET A 14 -8.90 49.25 -10.21
C MET A 14 -9.28 48.13 -9.22
N THR A 15 -10.39 48.27 -8.51
CA THR A 15 -10.88 47.27 -7.55
C THR A 15 -11.30 45.99 -8.29
N VAL A 16 -12.02 46.11 -9.39
CA VAL A 16 -12.45 44.97 -10.21
C VAL A 16 -11.23 44.24 -10.80
N SER A 17 -10.28 44.98 -11.39
CA SER A 17 -9.05 44.44 -11.93
C SER A 17 -8.23 43.70 -10.86
N THR A 18 -8.11 44.30 -9.67
CA THR A 18 -7.38 43.68 -8.54
C THR A 18 -8.06 42.40 -8.08
N ARG A 19 -9.39 42.39 -7.92
CA ARG A 19 -10.15 41.20 -7.56
C ARG A 19 -10.03 40.11 -8.62
N TYR A 20 -10.14 40.47 -9.88
CA TYR A 20 -9.96 39.54 -10.99
C TYR A 20 -8.57 38.88 -10.97
N ASN A 21 -7.50 39.68 -10.77
CA ASN A 21 -6.14 39.14 -10.67
C ASN A 21 -5.95 38.20 -9.46
N TYR A 22 -6.56 38.49 -8.31
CA TYR A 22 -6.54 37.58 -7.15
C TYR A 22 -7.28 36.28 -7.44
N THR A 23 -8.44 36.33 -8.07
CA THR A 23 -9.21 35.14 -8.45
C THR A 23 -8.41 34.26 -9.44
N GLN A 24 -7.79 34.86 -10.43
CA GLN A 24 -6.96 34.14 -11.41
C GLN A 24 -5.74 33.48 -10.75
N LYS A 25 -5.09 34.15 -9.79
CA LYS A 25 -3.99 33.56 -9.02
C LYS A 25 -4.47 32.40 -8.16
N ALA A 26 -5.64 32.51 -7.52
CA ALA A 26 -6.19 31.41 -6.70
C ALA A 26 -6.51 30.18 -7.59
N ILE A 27 -7.14 30.37 -8.74
CA ILE A 27 -7.38 29.28 -9.70
C ILE A 27 -6.06 28.62 -10.13
N GLY A 28 -5.04 29.41 -10.50
CA GLY A 28 -3.75 28.87 -10.88
C GLY A 28 -3.06 28.07 -9.74
N TRP A 29 -3.26 28.48 -8.50
CA TRP A 29 -2.73 27.73 -7.35
C TRP A 29 -3.45 26.40 -7.14
N ASP A 30 -4.76 26.37 -7.27
CA ASP A 30 -5.56 25.12 -7.17
C ASP A 30 -5.20 24.15 -8.30
N GLU A 31 -5.00 24.67 -9.52
CA GLU A 31 -4.57 23.87 -10.67
C GLU A 31 -3.13 23.33 -10.50
N ALA A 32 -2.22 24.14 -9.96
CA ALA A 32 -0.87 23.68 -9.65
C ALA A 32 -0.87 22.60 -8.55
N LEU A 33 -1.75 22.72 -7.56
CA LEU A 33 -1.92 21.68 -6.55
C LEU A 33 -2.45 20.38 -7.16
N ALA A 34 -3.49 20.47 -7.99
CA ALA A 34 -4.04 19.30 -8.69
C ALA A 34 -2.99 18.61 -9.59
N ALA A 35 -2.12 19.39 -10.24
CA ALA A 35 -1.01 18.86 -11.00
C ALA A 35 0.04 18.18 -10.11
N ALA A 36 0.34 18.75 -8.93
CA ALA A 36 1.25 18.13 -7.97
C ALA A 36 0.69 16.82 -7.41
N GLU A 37 -0.60 16.78 -7.09
CA GLU A 37 -1.29 15.56 -6.64
C GLU A 37 -1.27 14.47 -7.72
N ALA A 38 -1.60 14.82 -8.97
CA ALA A 38 -1.53 13.88 -10.09
C ALA A 38 -0.11 13.32 -10.30
N GLY A 39 0.91 14.13 -10.11
CA GLY A 39 2.29 13.68 -10.14
C GLY A 39 2.64 12.75 -8.97
N ALA A 40 2.15 13.05 -7.77
CA ALA A 40 2.35 12.19 -6.60
C ALA A 40 1.66 10.83 -6.80
N ASP A 41 0.44 10.80 -7.33
CA ASP A 41 -0.28 9.57 -7.68
C ASP A 41 0.46 8.78 -8.76
N TYR A 42 1.03 9.44 -9.77
CA TYR A 42 1.87 8.79 -10.76
C TYR A 42 3.11 8.14 -10.13
N GLY A 43 3.75 8.82 -9.17
CA GLY A 43 4.83 8.26 -8.37
C GLY A 43 4.40 7.02 -7.58
N MET A 44 3.25 7.08 -6.92
CA MET A 44 2.66 5.95 -6.18
C MET A 44 2.39 4.73 -7.10
N VAL A 45 1.79 4.97 -8.27
CA VAL A 45 1.54 3.90 -9.27
C VAL A 45 2.84 3.25 -9.71
N ASN A 46 3.91 4.01 -9.90
CA ASN A 46 5.20 3.42 -10.28
C ASN A 46 5.86 2.67 -9.13
N CYS A 47 5.75 3.14 -7.89
CA CYS A 47 6.15 2.36 -6.71
C CYS A 47 5.40 1.01 -6.64
N ARG A 48 4.08 1.00 -6.82
CA ARG A 48 3.25 -0.22 -6.86
C ARG A 48 3.70 -1.18 -7.97
N ARG A 49 4.08 -0.67 -9.14
CA ARG A 49 4.55 -1.46 -10.27
C ARG A 49 5.95 -2.06 -10.07
N THR A 50 6.73 -1.64 -9.09
CA THR A 50 8.01 -2.29 -8.74
C THR A 50 7.84 -3.60 -8.02
N LEU A 51 6.64 -3.90 -7.54
CA LEU A 51 6.38 -5.13 -6.81
C LEU A 51 6.50 -6.35 -7.73
N PRO A 52 6.93 -7.51 -7.21
CA PRO A 52 7.17 -8.72 -8.02
C PRO A 52 5.95 -9.21 -8.81
N THR A 53 4.75 -8.80 -8.41
CA THR A 53 3.48 -9.19 -9.04
C THR A 53 3.16 -8.42 -10.32
N SER A 54 3.89 -7.33 -10.63
CA SER A 54 3.61 -6.51 -11.81
C SER A 54 4.31 -7.04 -13.05
N THR A 55 3.53 -7.30 -14.11
CA THR A 55 4.03 -7.71 -15.43
C THR A 55 4.40 -6.53 -16.34
N THR A 56 4.03 -5.31 -15.97
CA THR A 56 4.31 -4.09 -16.74
C THR A 56 5.64 -3.49 -16.32
N SER A 57 6.45 -3.08 -17.29
CA SER A 57 7.68 -2.32 -16.99
C SER A 57 7.28 -0.96 -16.38
N PRO A 58 7.48 -0.76 -15.08
CA PRO A 58 7.29 0.54 -14.47
C PRO A 58 8.44 1.46 -14.88
N TRP A 59 8.38 2.73 -14.51
CA TRP A 59 9.47 3.66 -14.71
C TRP A 59 9.75 4.06 -16.15
N ILE A 60 8.80 3.84 -17.10
CA ILE A 60 8.92 4.33 -18.47
C ILE A 60 8.97 5.88 -18.45
N GLY A 61 10.01 6.43 -19.05
CA GLY A 61 10.24 7.89 -19.09
C GLY A 61 10.89 8.46 -17.84
N TRP A 62 11.14 7.67 -16.82
CA TRP A 62 11.90 8.09 -15.64
C TRP A 62 13.40 8.14 -15.95
N GLN A 63 14.09 8.99 -15.21
CA GLN A 63 15.51 9.23 -15.36
C GLN A 63 16.22 9.04 -14.02
N LYS A 64 17.46 8.58 -14.10
CA LYS A 64 18.38 8.43 -12.97
C LYS A 64 19.60 9.33 -13.17
N TYR A 65 20.14 9.81 -12.05
CA TYR A 65 21.36 10.59 -12.05
C TYR A 65 22.58 9.66 -12.22
N THR A 66 23.44 9.96 -13.19
CA THR A 66 24.64 9.17 -13.48
C THR A 66 25.93 9.89 -13.13
N GLY A 67 25.85 11.07 -12.51
CA GLY A 67 27.00 11.91 -12.18
C GLY A 67 27.29 12.97 -13.24
N ALA A 68 28.10 13.96 -12.90
CA ALA A 68 28.51 15.06 -13.79
C ALA A 68 27.33 15.76 -14.51
N TYR A 69 26.20 15.96 -13.82
CA TYR A 69 24.97 16.60 -14.34
C TYR A 69 24.31 15.84 -15.51
N THR A 70 24.58 14.54 -15.63
CA THR A 70 23.96 13.70 -16.65
C THR A 70 22.84 12.85 -16.08
N TRP A 71 21.74 12.79 -16.83
CA TRP A 71 20.58 11.96 -16.53
C TRP A 71 20.40 10.93 -17.65
N THR A 72 20.13 9.71 -17.28
CA THR A 72 19.86 8.62 -18.22
C THR A 72 18.54 7.97 -17.91
N THR A 73 17.88 7.44 -18.93
CA THR A 73 16.62 6.75 -18.77
C THR A 73 16.80 5.49 -17.91
N VAL A 74 15.85 5.25 -17.00
CA VAL A 74 15.75 4.00 -16.24
C VAL A 74 15.40 2.87 -17.20
N SER A 75 16.22 1.83 -17.25
CA SER A 75 16.12 0.77 -18.27
C SER A 75 15.14 -0.34 -17.89
N SER A 76 14.91 -0.56 -16.59
CA SER A 76 14.06 -1.63 -16.08
C SER A 76 13.64 -1.39 -14.62
N SER A 77 12.69 -2.16 -14.12
CA SER A 77 12.32 -2.15 -12.69
C SER A 77 13.49 -2.54 -11.78
N ALA A 78 14.30 -3.51 -12.21
CA ALA A 78 15.50 -3.92 -11.45
C ALA A 78 16.52 -2.77 -11.38
N ASP A 79 16.68 -2.02 -12.46
CA ASP A 79 17.53 -0.82 -12.48
C ASP A 79 17.00 0.25 -11.52
N ALA A 80 15.69 0.56 -11.58
CA ALA A 80 15.05 1.50 -10.65
C ALA A 80 15.26 1.09 -9.19
N THR A 81 14.98 -0.17 -8.86
CA THR A 81 15.14 -0.71 -7.51
C THR A 81 16.59 -0.62 -7.03
N ALA A 82 17.55 -0.94 -7.91
CA ALA A 82 18.98 -0.83 -7.58
C ALA A 82 19.40 0.62 -7.31
N GLN A 83 18.90 1.59 -8.09
CA GLN A 83 19.18 3.00 -7.89
C GLN A 83 18.57 3.52 -6.58
N LEU A 84 17.33 3.20 -6.30
CA LEU A 84 16.65 3.58 -5.07
C LEU A 84 17.33 2.96 -3.84
N ALA A 85 17.73 1.67 -3.91
CA ALA A 85 18.49 1.00 -2.85
C ALA A 85 19.88 1.63 -2.63
N ALA A 86 20.48 2.19 -3.68
CA ALA A 86 21.72 2.96 -3.59
C ALA A 86 21.52 4.39 -3.07
N GLY A 87 20.30 4.76 -2.66
CA GLY A 87 19.97 6.10 -2.16
C GLY A 87 19.88 7.17 -3.25
N GLN A 88 19.79 6.77 -4.51
CA GLN A 88 19.63 7.69 -5.64
C GLN A 88 18.19 8.14 -5.78
N THR A 89 17.98 9.34 -6.32
CA THR A 89 16.66 9.86 -6.66
C THR A 89 16.33 9.55 -8.11
N LEU A 90 15.13 9.06 -8.36
CA LEU A 90 14.56 8.95 -9.71
C LEU A 90 13.66 10.14 -9.97
N ILE A 91 13.70 10.66 -11.19
CA ILE A 91 12.89 11.81 -11.61
C ILE A 91 12.04 11.50 -12.83
N TYR A 92 10.86 12.13 -12.86
CA TYR A 92 9.98 12.14 -14.02
C TYR A 92 9.45 13.55 -14.25
N ASN A 93 9.48 13.98 -15.50
CA ASN A 93 8.93 15.26 -15.92
C ASN A 93 7.81 15.02 -16.92
N LEU A 94 6.61 15.48 -16.58
CA LEU A 94 5.54 15.63 -17.54
C LEU A 94 5.77 16.96 -18.28
N PRO A 95 6.08 16.95 -19.59
CA PRO A 95 6.42 18.16 -20.30
C PRO A 95 5.22 19.10 -20.44
N ALA A 96 5.47 20.41 -20.44
CA ALA A 96 4.46 21.43 -20.67
C ALA A 96 3.76 21.24 -22.03
N GLY A 97 2.47 21.46 -22.07
CA GLY A 97 1.64 21.31 -23.27
C GLY A 97 1.18 19.88 -23.58
N SER A 98 1.56 18.90 -22.75
CA SER A 98 1.16 17.51 -22.95
C SER A 98 -0.25 17.21 -22.44
N HIS A 99 -0.76 18.02 -21.52
CA HIS A 99 -2.07 17.80 -20.87
C HIS A 99 -2.81 19.12 -20.69
N LEU A 100 -4.07 19.12 -21.08
CA LEU A 100 -5.03 20.19 -20.83
C LEU A 100 -6.07 19.64 -19.87
N LEU A 101 -6.30 20.32 -18.74
CA LEU A 101 -7.37 19.97 -17.79
C LEU A 101 -8.77 20.13 -18.39
N SER A 102 -8.90 20.96 -19.42
CA SER A 102 -10.15 21.11 -20.17
C SER A 102 -9.88 21.38 -21.64
N THR A 103 -10.78 20.92 -22.51
CA THR A 103 -10.80 21.27 -23.93
C THR A 103 -11.81 22.41 -24.10
N GLY A 104 -11.33 23.65 -24.35
CA GLY A 104 -12.21 24.81 -24.57
C GLY A 104 -11.44 26.14 -24.47
N GLU A 105 -12.15 27.24 -24.74
CA GLU A 105 -11.63 28.57 -24.50
C GLU A 105 -11.36 28.75 -22.99
N GLY A 106 -10.12 29.01 -22.63
CA GLY A 106 -9.68 29.14 -21.22
C GLY A 106 -9.04 27.87 -20.63
N ALA A 107 -8.74 26.85 -21.45
CA ALA A 107 -7.99 25.69 -21.00
C ALA A 107 -6.65 26.09 -20.41
N THR A 108 -6.37 25.65 -19.19
CA THR A 108 -5.11 25.92 -18.50
C THR A 108 -4.13 24.78 -18.78
N GLU A 109 -2.92 25.13 -19.19
CA GLU A 109 -1.84 24.15 -19.30
C GLU A 109 -1.28 23.87 -17.90
N PHE A 110 -1.13 22.60 -17.58
CA PHE A 110 -0.45 22.17 -16.37
C PHE A 110 0.60 21.10 -16.68
N TRP A 111 1.57 20.99 -15.81
CA TRP A 111 2.59 19.95 -15.86
C TRP A 111 3.12 19.71 -14.45
N TYR A 112 3.85 18.62 -14.28
CA TYR A 112 4.44 18.28 -13.00
C TYR A 112 5.83 17.67 -13.14
N HIS A 113 6.61 17.84 -12.09
CA HIS A 113 7.90 17.20 -11.87
C HIS A 113 7.78 16.30 -10.65
N VAL A 114 8.18 15.04 -10.76
CA VAL A 114 8.11 14.05 -9.67
C VAL A 114 9.49 13.51 -9.37
N GLU A 115 9.81 13.47 -8.09
CA GLU A 115 11.01 12.83 -7.56
C GLU A 115 10.59 11.67 -6.66
N VAL A 116 11.25 10.52 -6.78
CA VAL A 116 11.10 9.38 -5.87
C VAL A 116 12.47 9.02 -5.34
N ASP A 117 12.58 8.94 -4.02
CA ASP A 117 13.79 8.48 -3.34
C ASP A 117 13.46 7.50 -2.20
N ALA A 118 14.48 6.80 -1.72
CA ALA A 118 14.40 5.82 -0.65
C ALA A 118 15.39 6.18 0.48
N PRO A 119 15.12 7.21 1.28
CA PRO A 119 16.01 7.61 2.36
C PRO A 119 16.21 6.49 3.38
N SER A 120 17.44 6.30 3.85
CA SER A 120 17.75 5.31 4.89
C SER A 120 16.98 5.53 6.21
N SER A 121 16.58 6.77 6.48
CA SER A 121 15.72 7.12 7.62
C SER A 121 14.30 6.54 7.51
N LEU A 122 13.89 6.13 6.32
CA LEU A 122 12.59 5.49 6.05
C LEU A 122 12.69 3.96 5.89
N LEU A 123 13.80 3.36 6.33
CA LEU A 123 13.89 1.90 6.48
C LEU A 123 13.28 1.51 7.82
N VAL A 124 12.07 0.99 7.81
CA VAL A 124 11.30 0.65 9.01
C VAL A 124 11.08 -0.85 9.06
N ASN A 125 11.55 -1.52 10.11
CA ASN A 125 11.41 -2.98 10.30
C ASN A 125 11.89 -3.82 9.10
N GLY A 126 12.95 -3.37 8.42
CA GLY A 126 13.48 -4.05 7.23
C GLY A 126 12.74 -3.74 5.93
N ASN A 127 11.62 -3.03 5.98
CA ASN A 127 10.87 -2.59 4.81
C ASN A 127 11.25 -1.16 4.43
N GLN A 128 11.60 -0.95 3.17
CA GLN A 128 11.93 0.38 2.65
C GLN A 128 10.66 1.12 2.28
N TRP A 129 10.46 2.30 2.88
CA TRP A 129 9.43 3.25 2.48
C TRP A 129 10.02 4.21 1.45
N TYR A 130 9.19 4.70 0.55
CA TYR A 130 9.60 5.67 -0.45
C TYR A 130 9.04 7.05 -0.12
N ARG A 131 9.84 8.07 -0.44
CA ARG A 131 9.38 9.45 -0.42
C ARG A 131 9.15 9.90 -1.85
N ILE A 132 7.96 10.43 -2.12
CA ILE A 132 7.53 10.96 -3.40
C ILE A 132 7.34 12.45 -3.23
N ARG A 133 8.03 13.24 -3.99
CA ARG A 133 7.90 14.69 -4.03
C ARG A 133 7.44 15.08 -5.41
N SER A 134 6.28 15.73 -5.48
CA SER A 134 5.74 16.21 -6.75
C SER A 134 5.57 17.71 -6.70
N THR A 135 6.07 18.37 -7.74
CA THR A 135 5.90 19.80 -7.95
C THR A 135 5.02 20.00 -9.16
N GLY A 136 3.86 20.57 -8.94
CA GLY A 136 2.91 20.92 -9.98
C GLY A 136 3.03 22.38 -10.39
N TYR A 137 2.78 22.63 -11.63
CA TYR A 137 2.86 23.93 -12.28
C TYR A 137 1.59 24.17 -13.08
N ALA A 138 1.08 25.40 -13.03
CA ALA A 138 -0.03 25.86 -13.87
C ALA A 138 0.28 27.21 -14.48
N ALA A 139 0.00 27.37 -15.78
CA ALA A 139 0.14 28.68 -16.43
C ALA A 139 -0.90 29.64 -15.88
N LEU A 140 -0.50 30.87 -15.51
CA LEU A 140 -1.45 31.87 -15.05
C LEU A 140 -2.20 32.47 -16.24
N PRO A 141 -3.56 32.45 -16.25
CA PRO A 141 -4.37 33.03 -17.31
C PRO A 141 -4.11 34.53 -17.49
N GLY A 142 -4.13 35.00 -18.73
CA GLY A 142 -3.99 36.43 -19.06
C GLY A 142 -2.57 36.98 -19.06
N MET A 143 -1.60 36.20 -18.70
CA MET A 143 -0.19 36.56 -18.95
C MET A 143 0.22 35.87 -20.25
N ALA A 144 0.27 36.64 -21.35
CA ALA A 144 0.57 36.14 -22.66
C ALA A 144 1.79 35.22 -22.63
N ARG A 145 1.65 34.04 -23.21
CA ARG A 145 2.75 33.14 -23.54
C ARG A 145 3.78 33.97 -24.35
N ALA A 146 4.77 34.52 -23.65
CA ALA A 146 5.79 35.28 -24.31
C ALA A 146 6.63 34.27 -25.12
N GLY A 147 6.24 34.00 -26.36
CA GLY A 147 7.27 33.73 -27.31
C GLY A 147 7.31 32.45 -28.06
N ASN A 148 6.23 31.72 -28.33
CA ASN A 148 6.36 30.62 -29.30
C ASN A 148 5.52 30.75 -30.57
N ASP A 149 4.69 31.79 -30.69
CA ASP A 149 3.82 31.94 -31.86
C ASP A 149 4.38 32.84 -32.96
N ASN A 150 5.65 33.29 -32.84
CA ASN A 150 6.27 34.07 -33.89
C ASN A 150 7.75 33.71 -34.10
N PRO A 151 8.08 32.81 -35.01
CA PRO A 151 9.46 32.47 -35.33
C PRO A 151 10.27 33.62 -36.00
N SER A 152 9.64 34.77 -36.21
CA SER A 152 10.28 35.93 -36.88
C SER A 152 10.22 37.24 -36.09
N GLY A 153 9.74 37.28 -34.86
CA GLY A 153 9.44 38.52 -34.12
C GLY A 153 10.37 38.81 -32.95
N SER A 154 11.14 39.83 -33.10
CA SER A 154 11.77 40.75 -32.12
C SER A 154 12.15 40.19 -30.72
N ARG A 155 13.44 39.95 -30.54
CA ARG A 155 14.13 39.60 -29.30
C ARG A 155 14.04 40.62 -28.17
N THR A 156 13.50 41.80 -28.39
CA THR A 156 13.53 42.94 -27.44
C THR A 156 12.55 42.83 -26.29
N HIS A 157 11.41 42.15 -26.46
CA HIS A 157 10.44 42.01 -25.38
C HIS A 157 10.85 40.95 -24.37
N ASN A 158 11.48 39.89 -24.83
CA ASN A 158 11.98 38.78 -23.97
C ASN A 158 13.16 39.21 -23.08
N ASP A 159 13.98 40.16 -23.51
CA ASP A 159 15.12 40.66 -22.73
C ASP A 159 14.71 41.56 -21.55
N ILE A 160 13.57 42.25 -21.66
CA ILE A 160 13.05 43.08 -20.58
C ILE A 160 12.42 42.20 -19.48
N LEU A 161 11.66 41.20 -19.87
CA LEU A 161 11.08 40.23 -18.94
C LEU A 161 12.16 39.37 -18.26
N ARG A 162 13.18 38.94 -18.96
CA ARG A 162 14.34 38.26 -18.36
C ARG A 162 15.07 39.12 -17.33
N LYS A 163 15.18 40.43 -17.55
CA LYS A 163 15.83 41.34 -16.59
C LYS A 163 14.99 41.63 -15.34
N MET A 164 13.65 41.56 -15.44
CA MET A 164 12.75 41.67 -14.28
C MET A 164 12.64 40.36 -13.48
N ASP A 165 12.89 39.23 -14.09
CA ASP A 165 12.70 37.87 -13.52
C ASP A 165 13.98 37.27 -12.92
N LEU A 166 15.06 38.04 -12.90
CA LEU A 166 16.37 37.60 -12.36
C LEU A 166 16.35 37.14 -10.89
N ARG A 167 15.29 37.45 -10.11
CA ARG A 167 15.12 36.96 -8.74
C ARG A 167 14.40 35.61 -8.70
N VAL A 168 13.52 35.34 -9.65
CA VAL A 168 12.81 34.07 -9.80
C VAL A 168 13.76 33.06 -10.45
N ASP A 169 14.54 33.48 -11.46
CA ASP A 169 15.57 32.67 -12.09
C ASP A 169 16.65 32.18 -11.09
N HIS A 170 16.98 32.94 -10.08
CA HIS A 170 17.98 32.51 -9.08
C HIS A 170 17.46 31.43 -8.13
N PHE A 171 16.14 31.38 -7.92
CA PHE A 171 15.50 30.30 -7.18
C PHE A 171 15.29 29.07 -8.07
N ILE A 172 14.91 29.25 -9.32
CA ILE A 172 14.81 28.21 -10.34
C ILE A 172 16.20 27.66 -10.70
N MET A 173 17.26 28.47 -10.78
CA MET A 173 18.61 28.01 -11.04
C MET A 173 19.22 27.13 -9.94
N ARG A 174 18.91 27.33 -8.67
CA ARG A 174 19.37 26.40 -7.61
C ARG A 174 18.70 25.03 -7.65
N TYR A 175 17.49 24.94 -8.20
CA TYR A 175 16.77 23.68 -8.45
C TYR A 175 16.69 23.38 -9.96
N GLY A 176 16.82 24.35 -10.82
CA GLY A 176 16.74 24.24 -12.27
C GLY A 176 18.02 23.78 -12.96
N ASP A 177 19.16 23.76 -12.27
CA ASP A 177 20.35 23.06 -12.77
C ASP A 177 20.08 21.57 -12.97
N TYR A 178 19.09 21.04 -12.25
CA TYR A 178 18.57 19.69 -12.48
C TYR A 178 17.69 19.59 -13.75
N ALA A 179 17.05 20.67 -14.18
CA ALA A 179 16.18 20.69 -15.36
C ALA A 179 16.94 21.00 -16.66
N HIS A 180 18.08 21.68 -16.59
CA HIS A 180 18.86 22.04 -17.79
C HIS A 180 19.50 20.86 -18.54
N GLY A 181 19.63 19.69 -17.86
CA GLY A 181 20.12 18.47 -18.53
C GLY A 181 19.09 17.78 -19.44
N ILE A 182 17.82 18.18 -19.43
CA ILE A 182 16.73 17.40 -20.04
C ILE A 182 16.22 18.02 -21.36
N GLY A 183 16.79 19.08 -21.83
CA GLY A 183 16.46 19.62 -23.17
C GLY A 183 15.04 20.16 -23.36
N ALA A 184 14.24 20.23 -22.31
CA ALA A 184 12.92 20.86 -22.34
C ALA A 184 13.08 22.32 -21.91
N ALA A 185 12.84 23.25 -22.81
CA ALA A 185 12.71 24.66 -22.45
C ALA A 185 11.52 24.79 -21.49
N VAL A 186 11.82 25.01 -20.20
CA VAL A 186 10.77 25.39 -19.24
C VAL A 186 10.21 26.73 -19.72
N PRO A 187 8.91 26.83 -20.02
CA PRO A 187 8.35 28.09 -20.48
C PRO A 187 8.49 29.13 -19.37
N VAL A 188 9.08 30.27 -19.69
CA VAL A 188 9.31 31.42 -18.80
C VAL A 188 8.01 32.23 -18.63
N SER A 189 6.88 31.58 -18.52
CA SER A 189 5.60 32.23 -18.22
C SER A 189 5.41 32.30 -16.71
N PRO A 190 4.83 33.37 -16.18
CA PRO A 190 4.41 33.41 -14.80
C PRO A 190 3.53 32.18 -14.52
N GLN A 191 3.97 31.37 -13.59
CA GLN A 191 3.30 30.11 -13.26
C GLN A 191 3.00 30.06 -11.77
N ALA A 192 1.90 29.46 -11.44
CA ALA A 192 1.65 29.02 -10.08
C ALA A 192 2.40 27.70 -9.85
N THR A 193 2.98 27.54 -8.68
CA THR A 193 3.74 26.35 -8.32
C THR A 193 3.26 25.85 -6.97
N ARG A 194 3.01 24.55 -6.86
CA ARG A 194 2.70 23.87 -5.60
C ARG A 194 3.51 22.60 -5.50
N ARG A 195 3.84 22.23 -4.28
CA ARG A 195 4.59 21.01 -4.01
C ARG A 195 3.84 20.13 -3.02
N VAL A 196 3.82 18.84 -3.30
CA VAL A 196 3.26 17.80 -2.44
C VAL A 196 4.36 16.80 -2.13
N GLU A 197 4.47 16.40 -0.86
CA GLU A 197 5.30 15.29 -0.43
C GLU A 197 4.41 14.17 0.10
N VAL A 198 4.63 12.96 -0.39
CA VAL A 198 3.93 11.74 0.01
C VAL A 198 4.94 10.73 0.51
N ILE A 199 4.66 10.10 1.64
CA ILE A 199 5.40 8.93 2.09
C ILE A 199 4.61 7.69 1.71
N ALA A 200 5.19 6.88 0.84
CA ALA A 200 4.66 5.60 0.41
C ALA A 200 5.17 4.50 1.34
N LYS A 201 4.28 3.95 2.15
CA LYS A 201 4.54 2.85 3.07
C LYS A 201 4.27 1.53 2.34
N PRO A 202 5.20 0.57 2.29
CA PRO A 202 4.90 -0.76 1.78
C PRO A 202 3.92 -1.47 2.70
N THR A 203 2.95 -2.15 2.10
CA THR A 203 2.02 -3.03 2.79
C THR A 203 2.34 -4.47 2.44
N THR A 204 2.40 -5.32 3.44
CA THR A 204 2.51 -6.77 3.26
C THR A 204 1.12 -7.38 3.17
N PRO A 205 0.97 -8.62 2.71
CA PRO A 205 -0.33 -9.30 2.71
C PRO A 205 -1.00 -9.26 4.08
N PHE A 206 -0.20 -9.30 5.15
CA PHE A 206 -0.66 -9.35 6.54
C PHE A 206 -0.66 -8.00 7.24
N SER A 207 -0.79 -6.90 6.51
CA SER A 207 -0.95 -5.56 7.12
C SER A 207 -2.39 -5.27 7.58
N LEU A 208 -3.33 -6.16 7.27
CA LEU A 208 -4.72 -6.12 7.71
C LEU A 208 -5.07 -7.36 8.52
N ALA A 209 -6.03 -7.22 9.44
CA ALA A 209 -6.56 -8.33 10.22
C ALA A 209 -7.32 -9.33 9.34
N ALA A 210 -8.19 -8.81 8.47
CA ALA A 210 -8.95 -9.61 7.53
C ALA A 210 -8.98 -8.93 6.16
N PHE A 211 -8.88 -9.74 5.11
CA PHE A 211 -9.00 -9.34 3.72
C PHE A 211 -9.93 -10.30 3.00
N THR A 212 -11.03 -9.81 2.40
CA THR A 212 -11.90 -10.62 1.55
C THR A 212 -11.74 -10.21 0.09
N ALA A 213 -11.40 -11.18 -0.76
CA ALA A 213 -11.05 -10.95 -2.16
C ALA A 213 -12.24 -10.99 -3.11
N SER A 214 -13.37 -11.59 -2.71
CA SER A 214 -14.56 -11.72 -3.55
C SER A 214 -15.19 -10.37 -3.87
N PRO A 215 -15.40 -10.02 -5.14
CA PRO A 215 -16.09 -8.78 -5.52
C PRO A 215 -17.61 -8.85 -5.34
N THR A 216 -18.17 -10.03 -5.09
CA THR A 216 -19.63 -10.26 -5.01
C THR A 216 -20.09 -10.80 -3.67
N ASN A 217 -19.19 -11.44 -2.92
CA ASN A 217 -19.51 -12.02 -1.61
C ASN A 217 -18.95 -11.13 -0.50
N SER A 218 -19.82 -10.38 0.14
CA SER A 218 -19.50 -9.46 1.22
C SER A 218 -19.54 -10.09 2.62
N SER A 219 -19.62 -11.42 2.73
CA SER A 219 -19.73 -12.05 4.03
C SER A 219 -18.45 -11.96 4.86
N LEU A 220 -18.53 -11.19 5.91
CA LEU A 220 -17.58 -11.15 7.02
C LEU A 220 -18.39 -11.10 8.31
N ASN A 221 -18.62 -12.26 8.90
CA ASN A 221 -19.52 -12.45 10.05
C ASN A 221 -18.76 -12.80 11.34
N LEU A 222 -17.66 -12.11 11.62
CA LEU A 222 -16.99 -12.25 12.92
C LEU A 222 -17.71 -11.42 13.98
N ALA A 223 -17.64 -11.83 15.24
CA ALA A 223 -18.23 -11.05 16.32
C ALA A 223 -17.38 -9.81 16.63
N LEU A 224 -16.06 -9.99 16.64
CA LEU A 224 -15.10 -8.96 16.99
C LEU A 224 -13.84 -9.08 16.15
N ILE A 225 -13.33 -7.93 15.71
CA ILE A 225 -11.98 -7.77 15.17
C ILE A 225 -11.30 -6.66 15.95
N ASP A 226 -10.17 -6.95 16.58
CA ASP A 226 -9.31 -5.98 17.26
C ASP A 226 -7.84 -6.31 16.99
N SER A 227 -6.90 -5.65 17.66
CA SER A 227 -5.48 -5.94 17.50
C SER A 227 -4.76 -6.13 18.83
N PHE A 228 -3.54 -6.62 18.73
CA PHE A 228 -2.53 -6.62 19.77
C PHE A 228 -1.14 -6.59 19.11
N ASP A 229 -0.13 -6.19 19.84
CA ASP A 229 1.26 -6.25 19.35
C ASP A 229 2.04 -7.27 20.20
N SER A 230 2.37 -8.41 19.61
CA SER A 230 3.13 -9.45 20.30
C SER A 230 4.55 -9.01 20.72
N ARG A 231 5.03 -7.87 20.21
CA ARG A 231 6.31 -7.24 20.60
C ARG A 231 6.17 -6.31 21.82
N ASP A 232 4.97 -5.88 22.13
CA ASP A 232 4.68 -5.01 23.28
C ASP A 232 4.59 -5.81 24.57
N SER A 233 5.70 -6.02 25.21
CA SER A 233 5.79 -6.76 26.47
C SER A 233 5.11 -6.07 27.68
N VAL A 234 4.75 -4.80 27.57
CA VAL A 234 4.09 -4.04 28.63
C VAL A 234 2.59 -4.35 28.64
N ASN A 235 1.93 -4.23 27.50
CA ASN A 235 0.50 -4.47 27.37
C ASN A 235 0.16 -5.96 27.14
N TYR A 236 1.08 -6.69 26.48
CA TYR A 236 0.91 -8.09 26.09
C TYR A 236 2.11 -8.96 26.56
N PRO A 237 2.22 -9.24 27.87
CA PRO A 237 3.32 -10.02 28.41
C PRO A 237 3.46 -11.39 27.75
N GLY A 238 4.67 -11.72 27.30
CA GLY A 238 4.94 -12.96 26.57
C GLY A 238 4.37 -13.04 25.16
N GLY A 239 3.93 -11.90 24.60
CA GLY A 239 3.33 -11.84 23.27
C GLY A 239 1.92 -12.41 23.17
N VAL A 240 1.26 -12.66 24.32
CA VAL A 240 -0.05 -13.31 24.39
C VAL A 240 -1.16 -12.26 24.40
N TYR A 241 -2.16 -12.45 23.53
CA TYR A 241 -3.33 -11.60 23.50
C TYR A 241 -4.03 -11.53 24.85
N ASN A 242 -4.38 -10.32 25.27
CA ASN A 242 -5.12 -10.03 26.49
C ASN A 242 -6.19 -8.96 26.22
N ASN A 243 -7.44 -9.33 26.31
CA ASN A 243 -8.56 -8.43 26.06
C ASN A 243 -8.66 -7.25 27.04
N THR A 244 -8.08 -7.37 28.23
CA THR A 244 -8.08 -6.29 29.23
C THR A 244 -7.08 -5.18 28.92
N ALA A 245 -6.10 -5.45 28.04
CA ALA A 245 -5.11 -4.47 27.61
C ALA A 245 -5.68 -3.49 26.55
N ARG A 246 -6.78 -3.87 25.87
CA ARG A 246 -7.37 -3.04 24.83
C ARG A 246 -7.86 -1.71 25.39
N ASN A 247 -7.38 -0.62 24.82
CA ASN A 247 -7.76 0.74 25.16
C ASN A 247 -7.85 1.62 23.90
N PRO A 248 -9.04 1.74 23.30
CA PRO A 248 -9.23 2.54 22.08
C PRO A 248 -8.83 4.01 22.24
N ALA A 249 -8.92 4.57 23.44
CA ALA A 249 -8.55 5.97 23.70
C ALA A 249 -7.04 6.21 23.56
N THR A 250 -6.22 5.19 23.78
CA THR A 250 -4.75 5.25 23.61
C THR A 250 -4.27 4.59 22.32
N GLY A 251 -5.18 4.02 21.52
CA GLY A 251 -4.86 3.28 20.30
C GLY A 251 -4.41 1.83 20.55
N VAL A 252 -4.29 1.38 21.80
CA VAL A 252 -3.93 0.00 22.11
C VAL A 252 -5.08 -0.92 21.73
N GLY A 253 -4.80 -1.93 20.91
CA GLY A 253 -5.80 -2.89 20.43
C GLY A 253 -6.78 -2.34 19.39
N SER A 254 -6.44 -1.25 18.69
CA SER A 254 -7.33 -0.54 17.77
C SER A 254 -6.83 -0.49 16.32
N LYS A 255 -5.94 -1.41 15.92
CA LYS A 255 -5.41 -1.51 14.55
C LYS A 255 -5.85 -2.79 13.83
N GLY A 256 -6.99 -3.35 14.24
CA GLY A 256 -7.61 -4.50 13.58
C GLY A 256 -8.34 -4.09 12.29
N SER A 257 -7.66 -3.39 11.38
CA SER A 257 -8.24 -2.90 10.12
C SER A 257 -8.54 -4.03 9.16
N ILE A 258 -9.59 -3.86 8.34
CA ILE A 258 -10.07 -4.89 7.40
C ILE A 258 -10.30 -4.30 6.01
N TYR A 259 -10.21 -5.16 4.99
CA TYR A 259 -10.62 -4.85 3.63
C TYR A 259 -11.68 -5.83 3.12
N ILE A 260 -12.73 -5.31 2.51
CA ILE A 260 -13.80 -6.07 1.89
C ILE A 260 -13.91 -5.65 0.42
N ASN A 261 -13.48 -6.54 -0.50
CA ASN A 261 -13.48 -6.29 -1.94
C ASN A 261 -14.90 -6.41 -2.57
N ALA A 262 -15.91 -5.95 -1.87
CA ALA A 262 -17.29 -5.97 -2.37
C ALA A 262 -18.03 -4.71 -1.91
N PRO A 263 -19.04 -4.27 -2.66
CA PRO A 263 -19.89 -3.18 -2.23
C PRO A 263 -20.75 -3.62 -1.04
N ILE A 264 -20.53 -3.03 0.12
CA ILE A 264 -21.35 -3.28 1.31
C ILE A 264 -22.01 -2.00 1.80
N SER A 265 -23.19 -2.15 2.41
CA SER A 265 -23.93 -1.05 3.03
C SER A 265 -24.09 -1.21 4.53
N SER A 266 -23.73 -2.38 5.09
CA SER A 266 -23.80 -2.64 6.52
C SER A 266 -22.76 -3.68 6.93
N LEU A 267 -22.28 -3.58 8.16
CA LEU A 267 -21.35 -4.51 8.77
C LEU A 267 -21.80 -4.78 10.20
N SER A 268 -22.05 -6.04 10.55
CA SER A 268 -22.46 -6.45 11.91
C SER A 268 -21.27 -6.69 12.84
N THR A 269 -20.08 -6.91 12.29
CA THR A 269 -18.84 -7.13 13.02
C THR A 269 -18.42 -5.88 13.79
N SER A 270 -18.02 -6.04 15.06
CA SER A 270 -17.36 -4.95 15.79
C SER A 270 -15.90 -4.87 15.37
N VAL A 271 -15.48 -3.74 14.78
CA VAL A 271 -14.14 -3.52 14.26
C VAL A 271 -13.43 -2.41 15.04
N TYR A 272 -12.34 -2.77 15.71
CA TYR A 272 -11.42 -1.83 16.34
C TYR A 272 -10.25 -1.55 15.39
N GLY A 273 -10.50 -0.70 14.41
CA GLY A 273 -9.61 -0.35 13.29
C GLY A 273 -10.41 0.27 12.16
N ASP A 274 -9.76 0.46 11.02
CA ASP A 274 -10.35 1.02 9.81
C ASP A 274 -11.06 -0.06 8.98
N VAL A 275 -12.04 0.37 8.21
CA VAL A 275 -12.75 -0.50 7.27
C VAL A 275 -12.63 0.06 5.87
N PHE A 276 -12.01 -0.71 4.98
CA PHE A 276 -11.88 -0.37 3.58
C PHE A 276 -12.85 -1.21 2.75
N THR A 277 -13.57 -0.58 1.83
CA THR A 277 -14.52 -1.27 0.94
C THR A 277 -14.32 -0.89 -0.51
N ASN A 278 -14.67 -1.78 -1.42
CA ASN A 278 -14.64 -1.52 -2.85
C ASN A 278 -16.04 -1.09 -3.33
N TYR A 279 -16.22 0.22 -3.57
CA TYR A 279 -17.49 0.83 -4.07
C TYR A 279 -18.71 0.58 -3.16
N GLY A 280 -18.53 0.54 -1.85
CA GLY A 280 -19.62 0.43 -0.88
C GLY A 280 -20.32 1.75 -0.59
N THR A 281 -21.30 1.68 0.30
CA THR A 281 -21.98 2.83 0.90
C THR A 281 -22.04 2.66 2.42
N LEU A 282 -21.02 2.00 2.98
CA LEU A 282 -20.95 1.70 4.40
C LEU A 282 -20.76 3.00 5.19
N ALA A 283 -21.74 3.32 6.02
CA ALA A 283 -21.60 4.41 6.96
C ALA A 283 -20.83 3.96 8.20
N ARG A 284 -19.99 4.85 8.73
CA ARG A 284 -19.36 4.64 10.03
C ARG A 284 -20.45 4.50 11.11
N THR A 285 -20.39 3.42 11.86
CA THR A 285 -21.32 3.09 12.95
C THR A 285 -20.57 2.96 14.27
N SER A 286 -21.29 2.85 15.39
CA SER A 286 -20.69 2.72 16.73
C SER A 286 -19.85 1.44 16.93
N ASN A 287 -20.01 0.46 16.07
CA ASN A 287 -19.23 -0.77 16.09
C ASN A 287 -17.92 -0.68 15.27
N ILE A 288 -17.65 0.45 14.60
CA ILE A 288 -16.40 0.71 13.89
C ILE A 288 -15.70 1.89 14.58
N THR A 289 -14.51 1.66 15.15
CA THR A 289 -13.80 2.70 15.90
C THR A 289 -12.90 3.57 15.01
N GLY A 290 -12.40 3.03 13.90
CA GLY A 290 -11.57 3.72 12.92
C GLY A 290 -12.38 4.47 11.85
N GLU A 291 -11.74 4.76 10.75
CA GLU A 291 -12.36 5.37 9.58
C GLU A 291 -13.01 4.31 8.68
N VAL A 292 -13.95 4.74 7.85
CA VAL A 292 -14.53 3.94 6.77
C VAL A 292 -14.16 4.59 5.47
N GLU A 293 -13.40 3.88 4.65
CA GLU A 293 -12.98 4.34 3.33
C GLU A 293 -13.66 3.50 2.25
N ASP A 294 -14.61 4.12 1.55
CA ASP A 294 -15.28 3.53 0.39
C ASP A 294 -14.48 3.80 -0.89
N GLN A 295 -14.63 2.93 -1.87
CA GLN A 295 -13.97 3.02 -3.18
C GLN A 295 -12.43 2.84 -3.14
N GLU A 296 -11.90 2.28 -2.07
CA GLU A 296 -10.50 1.86 -2.03
C GLU A 296 -10.32 0.58 -2.84
N THR A 297 -9.37 0.60 -3.77
CA THR A 297 -9.02 -0.60 -4.55
C THR A 297 -7.68 -1.13 -4.06
N MET A 298 -7.72 -2.25 -3.37
CA MET A 298 -6.51 -2.95 -2.96
C MET A 298 -6.19 -4.10 -3.91
N ASN A 299 -4.90 -4.30 -4.14
CA ASN A 299 -4.44 -5.41 -4.94
C ASN A 299 -4.65 -6.73 -4.20
N VAL A 300 -5.37 -7.65 -4.81
CA VAL A 300 -5.58 -9.00 -4.26
C VAL A 300 -4.32 -9.82 -4.48
N PRO A 301 -3.60 -10.23 -3.42
CA PRO A 301 -2.42 -11.04 -3.58
C PRO A 301 -2.78 -12.40 -4.20
N THR A 302 -1.88 -12.95 -5.01
CA THR A 302 -1.98 -14.33 -5.51
C THR A 302 -0.95 -15.18 -4.80
N VAL A 303 -1.37 -16.36 -4.35
CA VAL A 303 -0.47 -17.36 -3.77
C VAL A 303 -0.10 -18.37 -4.85
N SER A 304 1.19 -18.54 -5.09
CA SER A 304 1.74 -19.51 -6.03
C SER A 304 2.48 -20.61 -5.31
N ALA A 305 2.59 -21.78 -5.98
CA ALA A 305 3.46 -22.85 -5.48
C ALA A 305 4.90 -22.34 -5.36
N PRO A 306 5.61 -22.66 -4.28
CA PRO A 306 6.99 -22.23 -4.12
C PRO A 306 7.88 -22.92 -5.18
N SER A 307 8.94 -22.22 -5.61
CA SER A 307 9.82 -22.71 -6.67
C SER A 307 10.57 -24.02 -6.33
N TRP A 308 10.68 -24.33 -5.03
CA TRP A 308 11.26 -25.58 -4.56
C TRP A 308 10.25 -26.73 -4.47
N ALA A 309 8.95 -26.49 -4.70
CA ALA A 309 7.93 -27.55 -4.71
C ALA A 309 8.29 -28.61 -5.76
N ALA A 310 8.42 -29.84 -5.32
CA ALA A 310 8.78 -30.94 -6.22
C ALA A 310 7.55 -31.46 -6.97
N SER A 311 7.73 -31.79 -8.23
CA SER A 311 6.70 -32.49 -9.04
C SER A 311 6.39 -33.92 -8.54
N VAL A 312 7.36 -34.52 -7.86
CA VAL A 312 7.20 -35.82 -7.22
C VAL A 312 7.05 -35.61 -5.73
N VAL A 313 5.87 -35.96 -5.22
CA VAL A 313 5.53 -35.84 -3.79
C VAL A 313 5.80 -37.15 -3.06
N SER A 314 6.38 -37.06 -1.87
CA SER A 314 6.55 -38.19 -0.97
C SER A 314 5.26 -38.56 -0.23
N SER A 315 5.21 -39.74 0.36
CA SER A 315 4.12 -40.06 1.28
C SER A 315 4.12 -39.16 2.48
N PRO A 316 2.95 -38.69 2.95
CA PRO A 316 2.85 -37.80 4.07
C PRO A 316 3.36 -38.45 5.37
N MET A 317 3.95 -37.63 6.21
CA MET A 317 4.39 -38.01 7.56
C MET A 317 3.49 -37.31 8.59
N THR A 318 3.19 -38.01 9.68
CA THR A 318 2.43 -37.44 10.80
C THR A 318 3.32 -36.67 11.78
N THR A 319 4.63 -36.91 11.72
CA THR A 319 5.62 -36.23 12.56
C THR A 319 6.83 -35.81 11.74
N LEU A 320 7.25 -34.57 11.87
CA LEU A 320 8.39 -34.00 11.17
C LEU A 320 9.31 -33.29 12.16
N ALA A 321 10.62 -33.54 12.09
CA ALA A 321 11.59 -32.66 12.75
C ALA A 321 11.92 -31.48 11.83
N ALA A 322 11.77 -30.26 12.32
CA ALA A 322 12.20 -29.06 11.61
C ALA A 322 13.74 -29.06 11.43
N GLY A 323 14.23 -28.35 10.44
CA GLY A 323 15.68 -28.13 10.30
C GLY A 323 16.13 -26.90 11.10
N PRO A 324 17.42 -26.80 11.44
CA PRO A 324 17.94 -25.58 12.04
C PRO A 324 17.80 -24.40 11.07
N PRO A 325 17.74 -23.13 11.54
CA PRO A 325 17.54 -21.97 10.68
C PRO A 325 18.55 -21.82 9.53
N SER A 326 19.78 -22.32 9.72
CA SER A 326 20.83 -22.34 8.69
C SER A 326 20.61 -23.40 7.60
N SER A 327 19.73 -24.38 7.84
CA SER A 327 19.42 -25.47 6.92
C SER A 327 17.97 -25.95 7.15
N PRO A 328 16.97 -25.17 6.71
CA PRO A 328 15.56 -25.52 6.85
C PRO A 328 15.21 -26.83 6.17
N VAL A 329 14.18 -27.51 6.66
CA VAL A 329 13.62 -28.69 5.99
C VAL A 329 12.60 -28.27 4.97
N TYR A 330 12.67 -28.86 3.76
CA TYR A 330 11.72 -28.68 2.68
C TYR A 330 11.09 -30.04 2.34
N GLN A 331 9.77 -30.10 2.30
CA GLN A 331 9.02 -31.32 2.01
C GLN A 331 7.90 -31.06 1.00
N SER A 332 7.67 -32.03 0.11
CA SER A 332 6.53 -32.02 -0.81
C SER A 332 5.71 -33.30 -0.60
N TRP A 333 4.44 -33.13 -0.20
CA TRP A 333 3.53 -34.24 0.12
C TRP A 333 2.27 -34.20 -0.73
N SER A 334 1.61 -35.36 -0.90
CA SER A 334 0.32 -35.44 -1.59
C SER A 334 -0.84 -34.94 -0.73
N SER A 335 -0.76 -35.10 0.57
CA SER A 335 -1.78 -34.67 1.54
C SER A 335 -1.19 -34.58 2.94
N ILE A 336 -1.93 -33.96 3.86
CA ILE A 336 -1.65 -33.99 5.31
C ILE A 336 -2.90 -34.54 6.01
N ASP A 337 -2.70 -35.50 6.92
CA ASP A 337 -3.70 -35.94 7.89
C ASP A 337 -3.06 -36.00 9.28
N ASN A 338 -3.23 -34.96 10.05
CA ASN A 338 -2.56 -34.66 11.33
C ASN A 338 -1.03 -34.53 11.20
N LEU A 339 -0.54 -33.38 11.56
CA LEU A 339 0.89 -33.05 11.51
C LEU A 339 1.38 -32.55 12.87
N SER A 340 2.47 -33.14 13.34
CA SER A 340 3.24 -32.63 14.47
C SER A 340 4.65 -32.27 14.04
N VAL A 341 5.04 -31.02 14.23
CA VAL A 341 6.41 -30.56 13.90
C VAL A 341 7.15 -30.24 15.20
N THR A 342 8.30 -30.91 15.35
CA THR A 342 9.16 -30.82 16.54
C THR A 342 10.46 -30.11 16.22
N LEU A 343 11.17 -29.68 17.26
CA LEU A 343 12.52 -29.14 17.11
C LEU A 343 13.52 -30.25 16.72
N PRO A 344 14.56 -29.90 15.95
CA PRO A 344 15.68 -30.78 15.75
C PRO A 344 16.45 -30.94 17.07
N SER A 345 17.06 -32.11 17.30
CA SER A 345 17.83 -32.38 18.51
C SER A 345 18.98 -31.38 18.68
N GLY A 346 19.07 -30.80 19.86
CA GLY A 346 20.15 -29.84 20.23
C GLY A 346 19.89 -28.39 19.76
N TYR A 347 18.73 -28.07 19.18
CA TYR A 347 18.40 -26.73 18.74
C TYR A 347 17.24 -26.14 19.53
N SER A 348 17.26 -24.82 19.76
CA SER A 348 16.15 -24.06 20.37
C SER A 348 15.19 -23.46 19.35
N THR A 349 15.57 -23.44 18.08
CA THR A 349 14.74 -22.95 16.97
C THR A 349 14.87 -23.87 15.76
N GLY A 350 13.79 -23.97 14.96
CA GLY A 350 13.78 -24.78 13.75
C GLY A 350 12.76 -24.27 12.73
N ILE A 351 13.02 -24.55 11.45
CA ILE A 351 12.18 -24.08 10.33
C ILE A 351 11.83 -25.27 9.44
N ALA A 352 10.55 -25.35 9.07
CA ALA A 352 10.06 -26.32 8.10
C ALA A 352 9.17 -25.63 7.06
N TYR A 353 9.34 -26.03 5.81
CA TYR A 353 8.55 -25.62 4.64
C TYR A 353 7.92 -26.85 4.01
N ILE A 354 6.60 -26.85 3.86
CA ILE A 354 5.86 -27.98 3.33
C ILE A 354 5.00 -27.53 2.17
N TYR A 355 5.12 -28.19 1.03
CA TYR A 355 4.17 -28.09 -0.07
C TYR A 355 3.26 -29.31 -0.10
N VAL A 356 1.96 -29.09 -0.30
CA VAL A 356 0.93 -30.14 -0.33
C VAL A 356 0.14 -30.01 -1.63
N SER A 357 0.23 -30.99 -2.51
CA SER A 357 -0.50 -30.97 -3.80
C SER A 357 -1.99 -31.34 -3.67
N GLY A 358 -2.44 -31.73 -2.50
CA GLY A 358 -3.84 -32.07 -2.23
C GLY A 358 -4.34 -31.45 -0.91
N ASP A 359 -5.22 -32.19 -0.22
CA ASP A 359 -5.90 -31.70 0.97
C ASP A 359 -5.02 -31.71 2.22
N VAL A 360 -5.26 -30.73 3.08
CA VAL A 360 -4.75 -30.68 4.46
C VAL A 360 -5.90 -30.98 5.40
N THR A 361 -5.84 -32.11 6.10
CA THR A 361 -6.87 -32.54 7.00
C THR A 361 -6.32 -32.79 8.41
N GLY A 362 -7.18 -32.67 9.42
CA GLY A 362 -6.80 -32.95 10.80
C GLY A 362 -6.03 -31.84 11.48
N GLY A 363 -5.36 -32.17 12.58
CA GLY A 363 -4.67 -31.19 13.43
C GLY A 363 -3.29 -30.80 12.93
N ILE A 364 -2.89 -29.57 13.23
CA ILE A 364 -1.52 -29.08 13.04
C ILE A 364 -0.97 -28.67 14.39
N THR A 365 0.15 -29.28 14.81
CA THR A 365 0.83 -28.94 16.06
C THR A 365 2.28 -28.58 15.78
N ILE A 366 2.72 -27.42 16.24
CA ILE A 366 4.14 -27.03 16.22
C ILE A 366 4.66 -26.82 17.62
N ALA A 367 5.85 -27.35 17.90
CA ALA A 367 6.51 -27.18 19.18
C ALA A 367 7.00 -25.73 19.36
N PRO A 368 7.23 -25.27 20.61
CA PRO A 368 7.89 -23.99 20.86
C PRO A 368 9.24 -23.92 20.12
N GLY A 369 9.54 -22.77 19.52
CA GLY A 369 10.76 -22.53 18.71
C GLY A 369 10.66 -22.98 17.26
N VAL A 370 9.58 -23.67 16.85
CA VAL A 370 9.37 -24.09 15.45
C VAL A 370 8.67 -23.00 14.66
N THR A 371 9.17 -22.71 13.45
CA THR A 371 8.45 -21.96 12.40
C THR A 371 8.05 -22.93 11.30
N LEU A 372 6.75 -22.95 10.95
CA LEU A 372 6.18 -23.82 9.93
C LEU A 372 5.41 -22.99 8.89
N ASN A 373 5.75 -23.21 7.63
CA ASN A 373 5.04 -22.66 6.49
C ASN A 373 4.48 -23.81 5.63
N ILE A 374 3.19 -23.80 5.34
CA ILE A 374 2.53 -24.82 4.52
C ILE A 374 1.87 -24.15 3.32
N TRP A 375 2.24 -24.59 2.11
CA TRP A 375 1.52 -24.28 0.86
C TRP A 375 0.65 -25.46 0.48
N PHE A 376 -0.62 -25.27 0.20
CA PHE A 376 -1.55 -26.35 -0.15
C PHE A 376 -2.40 -25.99 -1.36
N GLU A 377 -2.64 -26.99 -2.23
CA GLU A 377 -3.49 -26.83 -3.42
C GLU A 377 -4.92 -27.34 -3.19
N GLY A 378 -5.13 -28.25 -2.29
CA GLY A 378 -6.44 -28.81 -1.96
C GLY A 378 -7.24 -27.96 -0.98
N ASN A 379 -8.23 -28.57 -0.33
CA ASN A 379 -8.96 -27.97 0.75
C ASN A 379 -8.21 -28.11 2.08
N LEU A 380 -8.50 -27.21 3.04
CA LEU A 380 -8.03 -27.35 4.39
C LEU A 380 -9.23 -27.63 5.30
N SER A 381 -9.19 -28.70 6.11
CA SER A 381 -10.27 -29.03 7.04
C SER A 381 -9.74 -29.58 8.36
N MET A 382 -10.05 -28.89 9.44
CA MET A 382 -9.58 -29.26 10.78
C MET A 382 -10.36 -30.45 11.40
N LYS A 383 -11.53 -30.81 10.90
CA LYS A 383 -12.33 -32.01 11.31
C LYS A 383 -12.29 -32.32 12.79
N SER A 384 -12.71 -31.42 13.64
CA SER A 384 -12.68 -31.60 15.10
C SER A 384 -11.27 -31.69 15.75
N ARG A 385 -10.23 -31.33 15.02
CA ARG A 385 -8.85 -31.28 15.46
C ARG A 385 -8.43 -29.83 15.72
N LYS A 386 -7.24 -29.63 16.27
CA LYS A 386 -6.75 -28.31 16.70
C LYS A 386 -5.55 -27.86 15.89
N ILE A 387 -5.47 -26.54 15.72
CA ILE A 387 -4.21 -25.86 15.45
C ILE A 387 -3.60 -25.55 16.81
N VAL A 388 -2.38 -26.06 17.05
CA VAL A 388 -1.62 -25.79 18.27
C VAL A 388 -0.28 -25.20 17.88
N ASN A 389 -0.12 -23.90 18.12
CA ASN A 389 1.12 -23.21 17.93
C ASN A 389 1.79 -22.96 19.29
N GLY A 390 2.82 -23.74 19.59
CA GLY A 390 3.52 -23.68 20.90
C GLY A 390 4.28 -22.38 21.15
N ASN A 391 4.39 -21.50 20.11
CA ASN A 391 5.05 -20.19 20.26
C ASN A 391 4.12 -19.08 20.73
N ASN A 392 2.81 -19.27 20.66
CA ASN A 392 1.82 -18.21 20.85
C ASN A 392 2.08 -16.97 19.96
N ASN A 393 2.64 -17.19 18.78
CA ASN A 393 2.97 -16.15 17.80
C ASN A 393 2.51 -16.60 16.42
N ALA A 394 1.61 -15.85 15.81
CA ALA A 394 0.99 -16.21 14.53
C ALA A 394 2.01 -16.30 13.39
N ALA A 395 3.07 -15.50 13.40
CA ALA A 395 4.12 -15.53 12.39
C ALA A 395 4.86 -16.87 12.31
N ASN A 396 4.81 -17.70 13.36
CA ASN A 396 5.46 -19.00 13.37
C ASN A 396 4.64 -20.12 12.70
N LEU A 397 3.36 -19.89 12.40
CA LEU A 397 2.52 -20.82 11.64
C LEU A 397 1.79 -20.10 10.52
N GLN A 398 2.25 -20.31 9.30
CA GLN A 398 1.72 -19.64 8.11
C GLN A 398 1.17 -20.67 7.15
N LEU A 399 -0.09 -20.53 6.76
CA LEU A 399 -0.84 -21.41 5.89
C LEU A 399 -1.18 -20.66 4.60
N TYR A 400 -0.70 -21.16 3.47
CA TYR A 400 -0.80 -20.54 2.15
C TYR A 400 -1.65 -21.42 1.23
N GLY A 401 -2.89 -21.02 0.95
CA GLY A 401 -3.73 -21.69 -0.06
C GLY A 401 -3.39 -21.18 -1.44
N ILE A 402 -2.81 -22.07 -2.28
CA ILE A 402 -2.42 -21.74 -3.65
C ILE A 402 -3.66 -21.33 -4.43
N THR A 403 -3.60 -20.15 -5.06
CA THR A 403 -4.73 -19.60 -5.81
C THR A 403 -5.23 -20.60 -6.86
N PRO A 404 -6.49 -21.07 -6.77
CA PRO A 404 -7.01 -22.04 -7.70
C PRO A 404 -7.16 -21.44 -9.11
N PRO A 405 -7.21 -22.26 -10.15
CA PRO A 405 -7.53 -21.82 -11.49
C PRO A 405 -8.87 -21.06 -11.54
N ALA A 406 -8.99 -20.13 -12.47
CA ALA A 406 -10.20 -19.32 -12.64
C ALA A 406 -11.47 -20.20 -12.73
N GLY A 407 -12.50 -19.82 -11.97
CA GLY A 407 -13.77 -20.53 -11.90
C GLY A 407 -13.81 -21.72 -10.93
N GLN A 408 -12.72 -22.00 -10.21
CA GLN A 408 -12.69 -22.97 -9.13
C GLN A 408 -12.65 -22.25 -7.79
N THR A 409 -13.49 -22.69 -6.84
CA THR A 409 -13.45 -22.24 -5.46
C THR A 409 -13.04 -23.43 -4.59
N ARG A 410 -12.16 -23.18 -3.64
CA ARG A 410 -11.73 -24.15 -2.62
C ARG A 410 -12.16 -23.67 -1.24
N THR A 411 -12.09 -24.55 -0.27
CA THR A 411 -12.61 -24.26 1.07
C THR A 411 -11.54 -24.45 2.14
N VAL A 412 -11.63 -23.58 3.14
CA VAL A 412 -10.95 -23.74 4.42
C VAL A 412 -12.02 -23.89 5.49
N ASP A 413 -12.09 -25.05 6.11
CA ASP A 413 -13.03 -25.35 7.18
C ASP A 413 -12.32 -25.40 8.54
N LEU A 414 -12.47 -24.32 9.31
CA LEU A 414 -11.99 -24.20 10.68
C LEU A 414 -13.07 -24.57 11.71
N SER A 415 -14.14 -25.21 11.27
CA SER A 415 -15.28 -25.63 12.06
C SER A 415 -14.96 -26.88 12.91
N ALA A 416 -13.99 -26.75 13.76
CA ALA A 416 -13.63 -27.86 14.65
C ALA A 416 -14.66 -28.04 15.77
N GLY A 417 -15.36 -29.13 15.79
CA GLY A 417 -16.47 -29.45 16.71
C GLY A 417 -16.14 -29.53 18.21
N SER A 418 -14.97 -29.13 18.63
CA SER A 418 -14.64 -28.87 20.04
C SER A 418 -13.24 -28.24 20.12
N ILE A 419 -13.09 -27.06 19.57
CA ILE A 419 -11.98 -26.21 20.00
C ILE A 419 -12.31 -25.88 21.46
N SER A 420 -11.71 -26.61 22.39
CA SER A 420 -11.65 -26.23 23.81
C SER A 420 -11.24 -24.75 23.87
N PRO A 421 -11.73 -23.96 24.83
CA PRO A 421 -11.46 -22.53 24.90
C PRO A 421 -9.94 -22.29 24.83
N GLY A 422 -9.46 -22.05 23.65
CA GLY A 422 -8.05 -21.84 23.35
C GLY A 422 -7.91 -20.83 22.23
N THR A 423 -6.85 -20.06 22.32
CA THR A 423 -6.48 -19.11 21.29
C THR A 423 -5.68 -19.83 20.20
N LEU A 424 -6.06 -19.59 18.94
CA LEU A 424 -5.38 -20.14 17.76
C LEU A 424 -4.43 -19.08 17.23
N TYR A 425 -3.14 -19.38 17.14
CA TYR A 425 -2.13 -18.46 16.59
C TYR A 425 -1.67 -18.95 15.23
N PHE A 426 -2.14 -18.32 14.17
CA PHE A 426 -1.71 -18.62 12.79
C PHE A 426 -1.99 -17.47 11.84
N VAL A 427 -1.37 -17.51 10.68
CA VAL A 427 -1.69 -16.67 9.53
C VAL A 427 -2.27 -17.56 8.44
N LEU A 428 -3.35 -17.10 7.80
CA LEU A 428 -3.98 -17.78 6.66
C LEU A 428 -4.00 -16.84 5.46
N ASP A 429 -3.32 -17.22 4.40
CA ASP A 429 -3.27 -16.51 3.12
C ASP A 429 -3.80 -17.42 2.02
N CYS A 430 -5.08 -17.27 1.70
CA CYS A 430 -5.78 -18.10 0.73
C CYS A 430 -6.85 -17.30 -0.04
N PRO A 431 -6.46 -16.31 -0.85
CA PRO A 431 -7.39 -15.35 -1.49
C PRO A 431 -8.40 -16.01 -2.45
N GLY A 432 -8.17 -17.23 -2.88
CA GLY A 432 -9.11 -18.01 -3.72
C GLY A 432 -9.97 -19.02 -2.96
N TYR A 433 -10.03 -18.96 -1.62
CA TYR A 433 -10.75 -19.94 -0.78
C TYR A 433 -11.86 -19.28 0.02
N ASP A 434 -12.99 -20.00 0.16
CA ASP A 434 -14.02 -19.62 1.11
C ASP A 434 -13.71 -20.22 2.48
N VAL A 435 -13.56 -19.34 3.47
CA VAL A 435 -13.22 -19.70 4.84
C VAL A 435 -14.48 -19.78 5.69
N THR A 436 -14.71 -20.94 6.30
CA THR A 436 -15.78 -21.14 7.27
C THR A 436 -15.21 -21.34 8.67
N ILE A 437 -15.70 -20.57 9.63
CA ILE A 437 -15.32 -20.64 11.03
C ILE A 437 -16.56 -20.97 11.85
N ALA A 438 -16.62 -22.13 12.48
CA ALA A 438 -17.71 -22.47 13.38
C ALA A 438 -17.24 -22.53 14.83
N SER A 439 -18.21 -22.44 15.75
CA SER A 439 -17.95 -22.31 17.18
C SER A 439 -17.48 -20.90 17.57
N ASN A 440 -16.79 -20.76 18.68
CA ASN A 440 -16.41 -19.48 19.26
C ASN A 440 -14.88 -19.39 19.44
N PRO A 441 -14.05 -19.58 18.40
CA PRO A 441 -12.62 -19.48 18.56
C PRO A 441 -12.17 -18.04 18.73
N ASN A 442 -11.09 -17.86 19.48
CA ASN A 442 -10.25 -16.69 19.42
C ASN A 442 -9.10 -16.98 18.46
N ILE A 443 -9.03 -16.28 17.34
CA ILE A 443 -7.97 -16.40 16.35
C ILE A 443 -7.04 -15.21 16.53
N CYS A 444 -5.77 -15.45 16.84
CA CYS A 444 -4.71 -14.45 16.86
C CYS A 444 -3.90 -14.56 15.58
N GLY A 445 -3.93 -13.54 14.73
CA GLY A 445 -3.25 -13.56 13.44
C GLY A 445 -3.90 -12.68 12.39
N ALA A 446 -3.85 -13.15 11.13
CA ALA A 446 -4.48 -12.49 9.99
C ALA A 446 -5.10 -13.53 9.05
N ILE A 447 -6.18 -13.15 8.36
CA ILE A 447 -6.88 -14.01 7.40
C ILE A 447 -7.08 -13.25 6.08
N ILE A 448 -6.53 -13.80 5.00
CA ILE A 448 -6.80 -13.38 3.63
C ILE A 448 -7.58 -14.51 2.96
N ALA A 449 -8.76 -14.23 2.43
CA ALA A 449 -9.66 -15.22 1.88
C ALA A 449 -10.50 -14.68 0.71
N ASN A 450 -11.13 -15.55 -0.07
CA ASN A 450 -12.18 -15.13 -1.00
C ASN A 450 -13.39 -14.58 -0.21
N SER A 451 -13.85 -15.33 0.79
CA SER A 451 -14.90 -14.92 1.72
C SER A 451 -14.63 -15.50 3.12
N ILE A 452 -15.15 -14.84 4.16
CA ILE A 452 -15.03 -15.31 5.55
C ILE A 452 -16.43 -15.38 6.17
N THR A 453 -16.88 -16.60 6.46
CA THR A 453 -18.18 -16.84 7.09
C THR A 453 -17.98 -17.46 8.47
N ALA A 454 -18.45 -16.79 9.52
CA ALA A 454 -18.46 -17.35 10.86
C ALA A 454 -19.90 -17.73 11.29
N THR A 455 -20.02 -18.87 11.93
CA THR A 455 -21.26 -19.30 12.60
C THR A 455 -20.97 -19.37 14.10
N GLY A 456 -21.43 -18.37 14.85
CA GLY A 456 -21.14 -18.24 16.27
C GLY A 456 -20.47 -16.91 16.61
N THR A 457 -19.73 -16.87 17.72
CA THR A 457 -19.05 -15.65 18.23
C THR A 457 -17.54 -15.72 18.04
N ALA A 458 -17.09 -16.04 16.83
CA ALA A 458 -15.67 -16.09 16.51
C ALA A 458 -15.05 -14.68 16.53
N ASN A 459 -13.87 -14.57 17.15
CA ASN A 459 -13.12 -13.31 17.24
C ASN A 459 -11.80 -13.42 16.50
N LEU A 460 -11.38 -12.33 15.88
CA LEU A 460 -10.07 -12.20 15.23
C LEU A 460 -9.27 -11.10 15.91
N HIS A 461 -8.11 -11.45 16.43
CA HIS A 461 -7.19 -10.58 17.12
C HIS A 461 -5.94 -10.42 16.25
N TYR A 462 -5.84 -9.30 15.56
CA TYR A 462 -4.73 -9.04 14.68
C TYR A 462 -3.44 -8.80 15.45
N ASP A 463 -2.39 -9.54 15.13
CA ASP A 463 -1.06 -9.26 15.67
C ASP A 463 -0.37 -8.19 14.79
N GLU A 464 -0.18 -6.99 15.33
CA GLU A 464 0.44 -5.86 14.61
C GLU A 464 1.88 -6.15 14.17
N ALA A 465 2.55 -7.13 14.79
CA ALA A 465 3.87 -7.60 14.36
C ALA A 465 3.85 -8.22 12.95
N LEU A 466 2.69 -8.73 12.49
CA LEU A 466 2.52 -9.31 11.16
C LEU A 466 2.66 -8.29 10.03
N SER A 467 2.46 -7.01 10.30
CA SER A 467 2.66 -5.96 9.29
C SER A 467 4.08 -5.90 8.71
N ALA A 468 5.04 -6.53 9.36
CA ALA A 468 6.42 -6.67 8.90
C ALA A 468 6.72 -8.04 8.28
N VAL A 469 5.73 -8.94 8.21
CA VAL A 469 5.89 -10.31 7.71
C VAL A 469 5.49 -10.39 6.24
N GLY A 470 6.29 -11.07 5.44
CA GLY A 470 6.07 -11.24 4.01
C GLY A 470 6.71 -10.14 3.14
N SER A 471 6.69 -10.36 1.84
CA SER A 471 7.14 -9.37 0.87
C SER A 471 6.06 -8.31 0.64
N PRO A 472 6.43 -7.06 0.38
CA PRO A 472 5.46 -6.03 0.02
C PRO A 472 4.61 -6.44 -1.18
N VAL A 473 3.31 -6.22 -1.09
CA VAL A 473 2.33 -6.48 -2.16
C VAL A 473 1.68 -5.21 -2.69
N ASP A 474 1.73 -4.13 -1.92
CA ASP A 474 1.22 -2.83 -2.31
C ASP A 474 1.95 -1.72 -1.55
N PHE A 475 1.64 -0.48 -1.90
CA PHE A 475 2.04 0.73 -1.19
C PHE A 475 0.81 1.56 -0.85
N VAL A 476 0.73 2.01 0.39
CA VAL A 476 -0.29 2.96 0.83
C VAL A 476 0.34 4.30 1.17
N ARG A 477 -0.46 5.33 1.10
CA ARG A 477 -0.07 6.68 1.47
C ARG A 477 -0.06 6.80 3.00
N ALA A 478 1.14 6.83 3.60
CA ALA A 478 1.28 6.94 5.06
C ALA A 478 1.27 8.40 5.55
N MET A 479 1.68 9.33 4.70
CA MET A 479 1.72 10.75 4.98
C MET A 479 1.53 11.54 3.69
N TRP A 480 0.79 12.63 3.77
CA TRP A 480 0.65 13.61 2.71
C TRP A 480 0.85 15.01 3.31
N VAL A 481 1.71 15.78 2.72
CA VAL A 481 1.99 17.15 3.16
C VAL A 481 2.08 18.06 1.94
N GLU A 482 1.32 19.14 1.96
CA GLU A 482 1.52 20.23 1.03
C GLU A 482 2.67 21.10 1.53
N ASP A 483 3.67 21.36 0.71
CA ASP A 483 4.74 22.32 0.99
C ASP A 483 4.39 23.64 0.27
N PRO A 484 3.97 24.67 0.99
CA PRO A 484 3.55 25.94 0.40
C PRO A 484 4.71 26.82 -0.08
N ARG A 485 5.96 26.33 -0.02
CA ARG A 485 7.17 27.08 -0.38
C ARG A 485 7.44 27.10 -1.86
#